data_fa46201d3e7e0da455bdccac8308bd05
#
_entry.id   fa46201d3e7e0da455bdccac8308bd05
#
_cell.length_a   1.000
_cell.length_b   1.000
_cell.length_c   1.000
_cell.angle_alpha   90.00
_cell.angle_beta   90.00
_cell.angle_gamma   90.00
#
_symmetry.space_group_name_H-M   'P 1'
#
loop_
_entity.id
_entity.type
_entity.pdbx_description
1 polymer ?
#
loop_
_entity_poly.entity_id
_entity_poly.type
_entity_poly.pdbx_seq_one_letter_code
_entity_poly.pdbx_strand_id
1 'polypeptide(L)'
;MMNCAERLVEIFGSQAELARAFQLDRAVVHNWVKVGYVPARWAGEVERLTQGRISAVEVINEASAKNPVRVKSRPGDAPFGILSETDPMSQYAPAKRIYSFHPPQRTLMGPGPTEIHPRVLTTMSQPAIGYLDPVFVEMMEELKSLLRYVYQTKNPLTFPLSGPGSVGMEYCFVNLVAPGDKVIVCQNGVFGGRMLENAARCGGSPVVVEDKWGEPVDPQKLEDALKKNRDAKLVAFVHAETSTGCQSDAKLLTQIAHKHGALVIVDAVTSLGGTPVKVDEWEIDAIYSASQKCLSCTPGLSPVSFSERVVEHVKKRKDKIHSWFMDMNLLLGYWNAGARTYHHTAPTNSLFALHEALLLLREEGLENSWARHSRHHFALKAGLEAMGMKFLVAEKDQLPQMNAVLCPEGVDEAKVRSTLLTEFGLEIGAGLGPLKGRIWRFGLMGYSCRPDNVMLCLSALGSVLNDMALPVHVGDAEAAAHGAYAQMHVKDAQRKKRAA
;
A
#
# COMPACT_ATOMS: atom_id res chain seq x y z
N MET A 1 12.01 3.59 -35.01
CA MET A 1 11.02 4.32 -34.17
C MET A 1 11.66 5.63 -33.73
N MET A 2 10.93 6.72 -33.82
CA MET A 2 11.39 8.03 -33.31
C MET A 2 11.56 7.98 -31.79
N ASN A 3 12.66 8.54 -31.29
CA ASN A 3 12.92 8.66 -29.86
C ASN A 3 12.11 9.82 -29.23
N CYS A 4 12.05 9.89 -27.89
CA CYS A 4 11.28 10.92 -27.19
C CYS A 4 11.70 12.34 -27.56
N ALA A 5 13.00 12.60 -27.80
CA ALA A 5 13.47 13.93 -28.19
C ALA A 5 12.99 14.32 -29.59
N GLU A 6 12.98 13.40 -30.56
CA GLU A 6 12.45 13.61 -31.89
C GLU A 6 10.93 13.82 -31.90
N ARG A 7 10.19 13.01 -31.14
CA ARG A 7 8.73 13.17 -30.95
C ARG A 7 8.38 14.51 -30.31
N LEU A 8 9.17 15.00 -29.40
CA LEU A 8 8.96 16.35 -28.82
C LEU A 8 9.13 17.43 -29.87
N VAL A 9 10.17 17.34 -30.71
CA VAL A 9 10.35 18.30 -31.80
C VAL A 9 9.17 18.28 -32.78
N GLU A 10 8.62 17.11 -33.09
CA GLU A 10 7.44 16.97 -33.93
C GLU A 10 6.19 17.60 -33.26
N ILE A 11 5.96 17.35 -31.97
CA ILE A 11 4.82 17.90 -31.21
C ILE A 11 4.87 19.43 -31.14
N PHE A 12 6.05 20.01 -30.94
CA PHE A 12 6.23 21.47 -30.80
C PHE A 12 6.58 22.19 -32.11
N GLY A 13 6.75 21.45 -33.21
CA GLY A 13 7.00 22.00 -34.54
C GLY A 13 8.47 22.34 -34.83
N SER A 14 9.28 22.70 -33.83
CA SER A 14 10.70 22.97 -33.97
C SER A 14 11.49 22.88 -32.68
N GLN A 15 12.82 22.70 -32.74
CA GLN A 15 13.71 22.75 -31.58
C GLN A 15 13.66 24.12 -30.87
N ALA A 16 13.40 25.19 -31.60
CA ALA A 16 13.32 26.54 -31.03
C ALA A 16 12.02 26.74 -30.22
N GLU A 17 10.91 26.20 -30.69
CA GLU A 17 9.63 26.24 -29.96
C GLU A 17 9.64 25.30 -28.76
N LEU A 18 10.23 24.14 -28.91
CA LEU A 18 10.45 23.23 -27.80
C LEU A 18 11.33 23.87 -26.70
N ALA A 19 12.41 24.54 -27.06
CA ALA A 19 13.26 25.24 -26.11
C ALA A 19 12.48 26.37 -25.39
N ARG A 20 11.63 27.12 -26.08
CA ARG A 20 10.76 28.14 -25.49
C ARG A 20 9.74 27.54 -24.51
N ALA A 21 9.10 26.44 -24.88
CA ALA A 21 8.09 25.78 -24.05
C ALA A 21 8.68 25.24 -22.73
N PHE A 22 9.94 24.78 -22.77
CA PHE A 22 10.66 24.25 -21.60
C PHE A 22 11.50 25.31 -20.88
N GLN A 23 11.49 26.58 -21.34
CA GLN A 23 12.34 27.68 -20.82
C GLN A 23 13.83 27.32 -20.80
N LEU A 24 14.31 26.65 -21.84
CA LEU A 24 15.68 26.15 -21.99
C LEU A 24 16.41 26.89 -23.11
N ASP A 25 17.75 26.84 -23.03
CA ASP A 25 18.60 27.22 -24.16
C ASP A 25 18.41 26.23 -25.30
N ARG A 26 18.38 26.74 -26.55
CA ARG A 26 18.23 25.93 -27.75
C ARG A 26 19.36 24.87 -27.88
N ALA A 27 20.54 25.15 -27.37
CA ALA A 27 21.68 24.21 -27.37
C ALA A 27 21.38 22.95 -26.52
N VAL A 28 20.60 23.11 -25.43
CA VAL A 28 20.18 21.99 -24.56
C VAL A 28 19.24 21.06 -25.33
N VAL A 29 18.24 21.61 -26.01
CA VAL A 29 17.29 20.84 -26.83
C VAL A 29 18.01 20.20 -28.03
N HIS A 30 18.92 20.93 -28.68
CA HIS A 30 19.74 20.39 -29.76
C HIS A 30 20.54 19.16 -29.27
N ASN A 31 21.09 19.24 -28.06
CA ASN A 31 21.82 18.10 -27.49
C ASN A 31 20.91 16.90 -27.20
N TRP A 32 19.66 17.10 -26.76
CA TRP A 32 18.71 16.00 -26.59
C TRP A 32 18.46 15.24 -27.88
N VAL A 33 18.23 15.98 -28.98
CA VAL A 33 18.04 15.38 -30.32
C VAL A 33 19.32 14.67 -30.78
N LYS A 34 20.48 15.28 -30.59
CA LYS A 34 21.77 14.71 -30.98
C LYS A 34 22.10 13.41 -30.22
N VAL A 35 21.83 13.35 -28.93
CA VAL A 35 22.09 12.14 -28.12
C VAL A 35 20.95 11.13 -28.22
N GLY A 36 19.80 11.53 -28.74
CA GLY A 36 18.64 10.70 -29.00
C GLY A 36 17.83 10.33 -27.78
N TYR A 37 17.85 11.12 -26.70
CA TYR A 37 16.99 10.96 -25.54
C TYR A 37 16.85 12.27 -24.77
N VAL A 38 15.78 12.36 -23.96
CA VAL A 38 15.55 13.44 -23.00
C VAL A 38 16.02 12.97 -21.62
N PRO A 39 16.81 13.75 -20.86
CA PRO A 39 17.22 13.36 -19.52
C PRO A 39 16.02 13.11 -18.60
N ALA A 40 16.09 12.04 -17.79
CA ALA A 40 14.97 11.58 -16.92
C ALA A 40 14.39 12.67 -15.99
N ARG A 41 15.21 13.63 -15.57
CA ARG A 41 14.77 14.78 -14.75
C ARG A 41 13.68 15.64 -15.39
N TRP A 42 13.51 15.56 -16.70
CA TRP A 42 12.49 16.30 -17.45
C TRP A 42 11.21 15.49 -17.72
N ALA A 43 11.14 14.25 -17.26
CA ALA A 43 10.05 13.32 -17.55
C ALA A 43 8.67 13.89 -17.18
N GLY A 44 8.52 14.41 -15.97
CA GLY A 44 7.25 15.01 -15.53
C GLY A 44 6.84 16.25 -16.32
N GLU A 45 7.80 17.10 -16.68
CA GLU A 45 7.53 18.30 -17.47
C GLU A 45 7.19 17.96 -18.92
N VAL A 46 7.82 16.91 -19.48
CA VAL A 46 7.47 16.38 -20.81
C VAL A 46 6.02 15.89 -20.82
N GLU A 47 5.63 15.09 -19.86
CA GLU A 47 4.26 14.58 -19.77
C GLU A 47 3.25 15.71 -19.61
N ARG A 48 3.53 16.68 -18.75
CA ARG A 48 2.68 17.84 -18.52
C ARG A 48 2.51 18.70 -19.79
N LEU A 49 3.60 19.07 -20.46
CA LEU A 49 3.60 19.96 -21.62
C LEU A 49 3.06 19.27 -22.88
N THR A 50 3.19 17.94 -22.98
CA THR A 50 2.62 17.15 -24.08
C THR A 50 1.19 16.68 -23.83
N GLN A 51 0.61 17.00 -22.68
CA GLN A 51 -0.70 16.51 -22.23
C GLN A 51 -0.80 14.97 -22.29
N GLY A 52 0.26 14.29 -21.86
CA GLY A 52 0.35 12.84 -21.80
C GLY A 52 0.65 12.15 -23.15
N ARG A 53 0.88 12.89 -24.26
CA ARG A 53 1.28 12.26 -25.55
C ARG A 53 2.62 11.55 -25.48
N ILE A 54 3.50 11.97 -24.57
CA ILE A 54 4.72 11.28 -24.16
C ILE A 54 4.67 11.15 -22.66
N SER A 55 4.62 9.93 -22.15
CA SER A 55 4.54 9.69 -20.71
C SER A 55 5.89 9.87 -20.02
N ALA A 56 5.87 10.23 -18.75
CA ALA A 56 7.08 10.31 -17.92
C ALA A 56 7.85 8.97 -17.92
N VAL A 57 7.12 7.86 -17.93
CA VAL A 57 7.70 6.51 -17.95
C VAL A 57 8.48 6.25 -19.25
N GLU A 58 7.96 6.67 -20.43
CA GLU A 58 8.68 6.54 -21.70
C GLU A 58 10.01 7.31 -21.67
N VAL A 59 9.99 8.55 -21.16
CA VAL A 59 11.21 9.38 -21.05
C VAL A 59 12.24 8.75 -20.13
N ILE A 60 11.82 8.24 -18.98
CA ILE A 60 12.71 7.61 -17.99
C ILE A 60 13.32 6.32 -18.58
N ASN A 61 12.50 5.49 -19.21
CA ASN A 61 12.96 4.24 -19.81
C ASN A 61 13.95 4.48 -20.93
N GLU A 62 13.68 5.44 -21.83
CA GLU A 62 14.58 5.77 -22.92
C GLU A 62 15.89 6.38 -22.44
N ALA A 63 15.83 7.29 -21.46
CA ALA A 63 17.01 7.88 -20.83
C ALA A 63 17.89 6.82 -20.17
N SER A 64 17.28 5.87 -19.46
CA SER A 64 17.98 4.75 -18.80
C SER A 64 18.63 3.79 -19.81
N ALA A 65 17.95 3.51 -20.92
CA ALA A 65 18.45 2.62 -21.95
C ALA A 65 19.63 3.21 -22.74
N LYS A 66 19.60 4.53 -23.02
CA LYS A 66 20.61 5.20 -23.84
C LYS A 66 21.75 5.84 -23.05
N ASN A 67 21.55 6.07 -21.77
CA ASN A 67 22.59 6.51 -20.86
C ASN A 67 22.72 5.50 -19.70
N PRO A 68 23.16 4.27 -19.96
CA PRO A 68 23.66 3.44 -18.88
C PRO A 68 24.75 4.29 -18.23
N VAL A 69 24.66 4.51 -16.91
CA VAL A 69 25.64 5.28 -16.14
C VAL A 69 27.02 4.65 -16.39
N ARG A 70 27.66 5.03 -17.48
CA ARG A 70 29.08 4.88 -17.65
C ARG A 70 29.69 5.98 -16.81
N VAL A 71 30.01 5.65 -15.57
CA VAL A 71 31.02 6.39 -14.84
C VAL A 71 32.25 6.38 -15.76
N LYS A 72 32.47 7.47 -16.51
CA LYS A 72 33.76 7.67 -17.18
C LYS A 72 34.76 7.76 -16.05
N SER A 73 35.49 6.69 -15.80
CA SER A 73 36.70 6.75 -14.98
C SER A 73 37.57 7.90 -15.53
N ARG A 74 37.93 8.85 -14.68
CA ARG A 74 38.97 9.82 -15.02
C ARG A 74 40.23 9.03 -15.32
N PRO A 75 41.11 9.50 -16.26
CA PRO A 75 42.42 8.91 -16.43
C PRO A 75 43.13 8.96 -15.04
N GLY A 76 43.32 7.79 -14.41
CA GLY A 76 43.85 7.67 -13.07
C GLY A 76 42.91 7.00 -12.06
N ASP A 77 41.60 6.95 -12.31
CA ASP A 77 40.72 6.10 -11.56
C ASP A 77 40.88 4.67 -12.07
N ALA A 78 41.60 3.83 -11.34
CA ALA A 78 41.51 2.40 -11.59
C ALA A 78 40.03 2.02 -11.59
N PRO A 79 39.49 1.26 -12.56
CA PRO A 79 38.15 0.71 -12.46
C PRO A 79 38.11 0.06 -11.09
N PHE A 80 37.02 0.25 -10.32
CA PHE A 80 36.81 -0.42 -9.03
C PHE A 80 37.22 -1.87 -9.24
N GLY A 81 38.47 -2.14 -8.80
CA GLY A 81 39.22 -3.30 -9.27
C GLY A 81 38.45 -4.53 -8.86
N ILE A 82 38.30 -5.44 -9.79
CA ILE A 82 38.20 -6.86 -9.45
C ILE A 82 39.40 -7.08 -8.53
N LEU A 83 39.13 -7.27 -7.22
CA LEU A 83 40.18 -7.60 -6.25
C LEU A 83 40.98 -8.75 -6.86
N SER A 84 42.29 -8.60 -7.01
CA SER A 84 43.13 -9.69 -7.54
C SER A 84 42.98 -10.88 -6.59
N GLU A 85 43.11 -12.10 -7.07
CA GLU A 85 43.05 -13.30 -6.22
C GLU A 85 44.07 -13.26 -5.08
N THR A 86 45.10 -12.43 -5.21
CA THR A 86 46.15 -12.19 -4.21
C THR A 86 45.78 -11.10 -3.19
N ASP A 87 44.66 -10.36 -3.38
CA ASP A 87 44.20 -9.37 -2.40
C ASP A 87 43.62 -10.08 -1.17
N PRO A 88 44.10 -9.78 0.05
CA PRO A 88 43.53 -10.34 1.28
C PRO A 88 42.03 -10.16 1.41
N MET A 89 41.46 -9.15 0.76
CA MET A 89 39.99 -8.90 0.74
C MET A 89 39.25 -9.74 -0.29
N SER A 90 39.95 -10.44 -1.22
CA SER A 90 39.31 -11.27 -2.25
C SER A 90 38.46 -12.40 -1.68
N GLN A 91 38.81 -12.91 -0.49
CA GLN A 91 38.01 -13.92 0.23
C GLN A 91 36.61 -13.44 0.63
N TYR A 92 36.39 -12.12 0.72
CA TYR A 92 35.09 -11.50 1.00
C TYR A 92 34.37 -11.01 -0.24
N ALA A 93 35.01 -11.11 -1.43
CA ALA A 93 34.39 -10.71 -2.67
C ALA A 93 33.20 -11.63 -3.01
N PRO A 94 32.08 -11.06 -3.55
CA PRO A 94 30.99 -11.89 -4.03
C PRO A 94 31.47 -12.91 -5.05
N ALA A 95 31.03 -14.18 -4.95
CA ALA A 95 31.40 -15.27 -5.85
C ALA A 95 30.98 -15.01 -7.33
N LYS A 96 30.04 -14.08 -7.55
CA LYS A 96 29.57 -13.66 -8.88
C LYS A 96 29.69 -12.14 -9.02
N ARG A 97 29.98 -11.67 -10.21
CA ARG A 97 29.94 -10.24 -10.53
C ARG A 97 28.54 -9.71 -10.31
N ILE A 98 28.43 -8.64 -9.49
CA ILE A 98 27.17 -7.97 -9.18
C ILE A 98 27.04 -6.71 -10.05
N TYR A 99 25.89 -6.51 -10.64
CA TYR A 99 25.53 -5.35 -11.44
C TYR A 99 24.43 -4.55 -10.76
N SER A 100 24.18 -3.32 -11.21
CA SER A 100 23.05 -2.53 -10.77
C SER A 100 21.74 -3.31 -10.96
N PHE A 101 20.92 -3.33 -9.93
CA PHE A 101 19.63 -4.04 -9.97
C PHE A 101 18.61 -3.22 -10.78
N HIS A 102 18.02 -3.85 -11.78
CA HIS A 102 16.93 -3.31 -12.58
C HIS A 102 15.73 -4.25 -12.46
N PRO A 103 14.71 -3.89 -11.68
CA PRO A 103 13.54 -4.72 -11.52
C PRO A 103 12.75 -4.82 -12.83
N PRO A 104 12.20 -6.00 -13.18
CA PRO A 104 11.29 -6.12 -14.29
C PRO A 104 10.00 -5.35 -13.99
N GLN A 105 9.32 -4.87 -15.04
CA GLN A 105 7.98 -4.32 -14.89
C GLN A 105 7.00 -5.44 -14.53
N ARG A 106 6.14 -5.17 -13.55
CA ARG A 106 5.09 -6.08 -13.10
C ARG A 106 3.81 -5.30 -12.83
N THR A 107 2.67 -5.88 -13.19
CA THR A 107 1.35 -5.42 -12.74
C THR A 107 1.06 -6.06 -11.40
N LEU A 108 0.97 -5.24 -10.36
CA LEU A 108 0.83 -5.72 -8.99
C LEU A 108 -0.64 -5.79 -8.58
N MET A 109 -1.25 -6.94 -8.75
CA MET A 109 -2.61 -7.27 -8.31
C MET A 109 -2.62 -8.32 -7.18
N GLY A 110 -1.55 -8.39 -6.41
CA GLY A 110 -1.45 -9.21 -5.20
C GLY A 110 -1.95 -8.49 -3.94
N PRO A 111 -1.76 -9.11 -2.77
CA PRO A 111 -2.20 -8.54 -1.49
C PRO A 111 -1.31 -7.39 -0.97
N GLY A 112 -0.53 -6.79 -1.83
CA GLY A 112 0.46 -5.75 -1.56
C GLY A 112 1.91 -6.28 -1.49
N PRO A 113 2.88 -5.45 -1.93
CA PRO A 113 2.72 -4.04 -2.29
C PRO A 113 1.87 -3.83 -3.54
N THR A 114 1.39 -2.60 -3.71
CA THR A 114 0.69 -2.13 -4.91
C THR A 114 1.65 -1.38 -5.84
N GLU A 115 1.25 -1.14 -7.08
CA GLU A 115 1.95 -0.22 -7.95
C GLU A 115 2.00 1.18 -7.34
N ILE A 116 3.06 1.91 -7.67
CA ILE A 116 3.34 3.24 -7.12
C ILE A 116 3.16 4.27 -8.24
N HIS A 117 2.42 5.33 -7.96
CA HIS A 117 2.23 6.41 -8.91
C HIS A 117 3.56 7.07 -9.29
N PRO A 118 3.82 7.43 -10.56
CA PRO A 118 5.09 8.03 -11.00
C PRO A 118 5.50 9.27 -10.21
N ARG A 119 4.56 10.15 -9.80
CA ARG A 119 4.85 11.31 -8.93
C ARG A 119 5.51 10.88 -7.62
N VAL A 120 5.03 9.81 -6.99
CA VAL A 120 5.59 9.28 -5.74
C VAL A 120 7.01 8.75 -5.95
N LEU A 121 7.25 8.02 -7.04
CA LEU A 121 8.60 7.54 -7.40
C LEU A 121 9.57 8.71 -7.67
N THR A 122 9.10 9.74 -8.37
CA THR A 122 9.90 10.95 -8.62
C THR A 122 10.27 11.65 -7.32
N THR A 123 9.34 11.72 -6.37
CA THR A 123 9.58 12.35 -5.06
C THR A 123 10.62 11.57 -4.25
N MET A 124 10.63 10.24 -4.34
CA MET A 124 11.67 9.42 -3.69
C MET A 124 13.09 9.67 -4.22
N SER A 125 13.24 10.13 -5.46
CA SER A 125 14.52 10.42 -6.06
C SER A 125 15.05 11.83 -5.75
N GLN A 126 14.32 12.64 -4.97
CA GLN A 126 14.77 13.96 -4.54
C GLN A 126 15.97 13.86 -3.59
N PRO A 127 16.83 14.90 -3.55
CA PRO A 127 17.94 14.97 -2.59
C PRO A 127 17.45 14.82 -1.16
N ALA A 128 18.14 13.98 -0.38
CA ALA A 128 17.88 13.89 1.05
C ALA A 128 18.29 15.18 1.75
N ILE A 129 17.47 15.61 2.73
CA ILE A 129 17.77 16.72 3.64
C ILE A 129 17.81 16.21 5.08
N GLY A 130 18.38 17.00 5.98
CA GLY A 130 18.49 16.61 7.38
C GLY A 130 17.11 16.51 8.04
N TYR A 131 16.90 15.51 8.88
CA TYR A 131 15.62 15.29 9.59
C TYR A 131 15.30 16.37 10.65
N LEU A 132 16.24 17.28 10.97
CA LEU A 132 16.04 18.47 11.81
C LEU A 132 16.00 19.75 10.98
N ASP A 133 16.12 19.67 9.66
CA ASP A 133 15.96 20.80 8.77
C ASP A 133 14.56 21.42 8.94
N PRO A 134 14.42 22.75 9.07
CA PRO A 134 13.11 23.38 9.23
C PRO A 134 12.11 23.01 8.13
N VAL A 135 12.55 22.87 6.88
CA VAL A 135 11.70 22.46 5.76
C VAL A 135 11.20 21.01 5.94
N PHE A 136 12.06 20.13 6.44
CA PHE A 136 11.64 18.76 6.75
C PHE A 136 10.65 18.71 7.91
N VAL A 137 10.86 19.55 8.94
CA VAL A 137 9.94 19.66 10.09
C VAL A 137 8.56 20.16 9.63
N GLU A 138 8.50 21.14 8.74
CA GLU A 138 7.25 21.64 8.15
C GLU A 138 6.52 20.51 7.38
N MET A 139 7.23 19.81 6.51
CA MET A 139 6.69 18.65 5.78
C MET A 139 6.14 17.55 6.73
N MET A 140 6.80 17.31 7.87
CA MET A 140 6.28 16.36 8.88
C MET A 140 4.95 16.83 9.49
N GLU A 141 4.72 18.13 9.70
CA GLU A 141 3.43 18.65 10.19
C GLU A 141 2.35 18.52 9.11
N GLU A 142 2.69 18.79 7.85
CA GLU A 142 1.77 18.55 6.72
C GLU A 142 1.41 17.09 6.63
N LEU A 143 2.38 16.18 6.76
CA LEU A 143 2.16 14.73 6.74
C LEU A 143 1.21 14.27 7.84
N LYS A 144 1.36 14.80 9.08
CA LYS A 144 0.40 14.55 10.17
C LYS A 144 -1.00 15.05 9.82
N SER A 145 -1.10 16.21 9.19
CA SER A 145 -2.38 16.77 8.76
C SER A 145 -3.05 15.92 7.69
N LEU A 146 -2.29 15.47 6.68
CA LEU A 146 -2.77 14.56 5.63
C LEU A 146 -3.23 13.22 6.20
N LEU A 147 -2.48 12.66 7.15
CA LEU A 147 -2.87 11.40 7.81
C LEU A 147 -4.16 11.57 8.64
N ARG A 148 -4.33 12.69 9.37
CA ARG A 148 -5.59 12.98 10.05
C ARG A 148 -6.77 13.06 9.08
N TYR A 149 -6.57 13.66 7.92
CA TYR A 149 -7.58 13.67 6.86
C TYR A 149 -7.96 12.25 6.42
N VAL A 150 -6.97 11.39 6.16
CA VAL A 150 -7.22 10.04 5.66
C VAL A 150 -7.86 9.13 6.72
N TYR A 151 -7.48 9.27 7.98
CA TYR A 151 -8.10 8.58 9.11
C TYR A 151 -9.44 9.18 9.55
N GLN A 152 -9.80 10.35 9.02
CA GLN A 152 -10.97 11.12 9.47
C GLN A 152 -10.95 11.33 10.99
N THR A 153 -9.87 11.92 11.50
CA THR A 153 -9.65 12.14 12.93
C THR A 153 -9.05 13.51 13.24
N LYS A 154 -9.36 13.99 14.41
CA LYS A 154 -8.71 15.16 15.04
C LYS A 154 -7.60 14.76 16.00
N ASN A 155 -7.35 13.49 16.21
CA ASN A 155 -6.32 12.98 17.11
C ASN A 155 -4.95 13.64 16.81
N PRO A 156 -4.37 14.38 17.75
CA PRO A 156 -3.07 15.03 17.53
C PRO A 156 -1.95 14.00 17.37
N LEU A 157 -2.09 12.83 18.00
CA LEU A 157 -1.14 11.73 17.92
C LEU A 157 -1.44 10.84 16.71
N THR A 158 -1.24 11.43 15.51
CA THR A 158 -1.41 10.76 14.22
C THR A 158 -0.16 11.01 13.39
N PHE A 159 0.62 9.95 13.12
CA PHE A 159 1.93 10.05 12.46
C PHE A 159 2.34 8.70 11.83
N PRO A 160 3.34 8.66 10.93
CA PRO A 160 3.88 7.41 10.41
C PRO A 160 5.05 6.92 11.26
N LEU A 161 5.03 5.65 11.65
CA LEU A 161 6.18 4.95 12.23
C LEU A 161 7.18 4.55 11.14
N SER A 162 8.46 4.58 11.48
CA SER A 162 9.55 4.07 10.64
C SER A 162 9.56 2.53 10.69
N GLY A 163 8.94 1.89 9.72
CA GLY A 163 8.84 0.44 9.63
C GLY A 163 7.56 -0.02 8.90
N PRO A 164 7.48 -1.31 8.51
CA PRO A 164 6.30 -1.84 7.84
C PRO A 164 5.07 -1.87 8.76
N GLY A 165 3.88 -2.15 8.19
CA GLY A 165 2.63 -2.24 8.95
C GLY A 165 2.68 -3.15 10.18
N SER A 166 3.54 -4.18 10.17
CA SER A 166 3.79 -5.03 11.35
C SER A 166 4.40 -4.26 12.53
N VAL A 167 5.19 -3.22 12.25
CA VAL A 167 5.70 -2.32 13.31
C VAL A 167 4.56 -1.52 13.94
N GLY A 168 3.58 -1.06 13.14
CA GLY A 168 2.39 -0.40 13.67
C GLY A 168 1.55 -1.31 14.57
N MET A 169 1.37 -2.59 14.15
CA MET A 169 0.74 -3.61 14.98
C MET A 169 1.48 -3.74 16.31
N GLU A 170 2.76 -4.07 16.25
CA GLU A 170 3.59 -4.29 17.43
C GLU A 170 3.66 -3.04 18.33
N TYR A 171 3.74 -1.84 17.74
CA TYR A 171 3.72 -0.57 18.47
C TYR A 171 2.44 -0.40 19.32
N CYS A 172 1.27 -0.76 18.77
CA CYS A 172 0.02 -0.72 19.55
C CYS A 172 0.08 -1.65 20.75
N PHE A 173 0.51 -2.89 20.56
CA PHE A 173 0.55 -3.88 21.65
C PHE A 173 1.61 -3.54 22.70
N VAL A 174 2.82 -3.15 22.30
CA VAL A 174 3.92 -2.78 23.21
C VAL A 174 3.53 -1.63 24.13
N ASN A 175 2.78 -0.64 23.64
CA ASN A 175 2.38 0.51 24.42
C ASN A 175 1.12 0.26 25.26
N LEU A 176 0.19 -0.57 24.80
CA LEU A 176 -1.13 -0.73 25.42
C LEU A 176 -1.25 -1.96 26.32
N VAL A 177 -0.42 -2.99 26.13
CA VAL A 177 -0.47 -4.22 26.90
C VAL A 177 0.60 -4.21 27.98
N ALA A 178 0.20 -4.29 29.25
CA ALA A 178 1.10 -4.55 30.37
C ALA A 178 1.07 -6.06 30.73
N PRO A 179 2.13 -6.57 31.38
CA PRO A 179 2.16 -7.96 31.83
C PRO A 179 0.93 -8.31 32.70
N GLY A 180 0.24 -9.39 32.34
CA GLY A 180 -0.96 -9.86 33.01
C GLY A 180 -2.28 -9.21 32.51
N ASP A 181 -2.23 -8.16 31.67
CA ASP A 181 -3.44 -7.58 31.10
C ASP A 181 -4.19 -8.58 30.22
N LYS A 182 -5.49 -8.68 30.43
CA LYS A 182 -6.35 -9.51 29.61
C LYS A 182 -6.71 -8.77 28.31
N VAL A 183 -6.44 -9.40 27.16
CA VAL A 183 -6.66 -8.87 25.83
C VAL A 183 -7.57 -9.81 25.04
N ILE A 184 -8.73 -9.35 24.63
CA ILE A 184 -9.61 -10.11 23.74
C ILE A 184 -9.14 -9.86 22.31
N VAL A 185 -8.82 -10.93 21.57
CA VAL A 185 -8.38 -10.87 20.18
C VAL A 185 -9.38 -11.60 19.30
N CYS A 186 -10.00 -10.87 18.35
CA CYS A 186 -10.88 -11.45 17.36
C CYS A 186 -10.04 -11.97 16.18
N GLN A 187 -10.19 -13.25 15.87
CA GLN A 187 -9.38 -13.92 14.84
C GLN A 187 -10.28 -14.54 13.78
N ASN A 188 -10.27 -13.96 12.59
CA ASN A 188 -10.92 -14.50 11.39
C ASN A 188 -9.95 -14.63 10.20
N GLY A 189 -8.65 -14.61 10.48
CA GLY A 189 -7.58 -14.76 9.50
C GLY A 189 -6.18 -14.68 10.11
N VAL A 190 -5.17 -14.57 9.23
CA VAL A 190 -3.75 -14.56 9.64
C VAL A 190 -3.42 -13.38 10.54
N PHE A 191 -3.98 -12.18 10.22
CA PHE A 191 -3.57 -10.96 10.90
C PHE A 191 -4.15 -10.88 12.31
N GLY A 192 -5.36 -11.42 12.54
CA GLY A 192 -5.86 -11.66 13.89
C GLY A 192 -4.96 -12.59 14.70
N GLY A 193 -4.45 -13.67 14.08
CA GLY A 193 -3.48 -14.57 14.73
C GLY A 193 -2.16 -13.87 15.10
N ARG A 194 -1.69 -12.91 14.29
CA ARG A 194 -0.51 -12.10 14.64
C ARG A 194 -0.77 -11.16 15.82
N MET A 195 -1.96 -10.59 15.90
CA MET A 195 -2.36 -9.80 17.09
C MET A 195 -2.32 -10.64 18.37
N LEU A 196 -2.82 -11.88 18.29
CA LEU A 196 -2.78 -12.83 19.41
C LEU A 196 -1.35 -13.06 19.89
N GLU A 197 -0.43 -13.31 18.97
CA GLU A 197 0.99 -13.52 19.27
C GLU A 197 1.63 -12.26 19.87
N ASN A 198 1.30 -11.07 19.35
CA ASN A 198 1.79 -9.80 19.91
C ASN A 198 1.30 -9.57 21.35
N ALA A 199 0.01 -9.83 21.62
CA ALA A 199 -0.53 -9.72 22.97
C ALA A 199 0.20 -10.63 23.96
N ALA A 200 0.45 -11.89 23.58
CA ALA A 200 1.18 -12.86 24.39
C ALA A 200 2.65 -12.44 24.63
N ARG A 201 3.34 -11.98 23.57
CA ARG A 201 4.75 -11.53 23.67
C ARG A 201 4.94 -10.31 24.55
N CYS A 202 3.92 -9.43 24.62
CA CYS A 202 3.93 -8.30 25.55
C CYS A 202 3.65 -8.73 27.01
N GLY A 203 3.48 -10.03 27.29
CA GLY A 203 3.18 -10.56 28.62
C GLY A 203 1.69 -10.49 28.99
N GLY A 204 0.82 -10.13 28.04
CA GLY A 204 -0.62 -10.14 28.23
C GLY A 204 -1.21 -11.55 28.29
N SER A 205 -2.45 -11.65 28.74
CA SER A 205 -3.26 -12.87 28.77
C SER A 205 -4.32 -12.81 27.68
N PRO A 206 -4.02 -13.27 26.46
CA PRO A 206 -4.95 -13.17 25.35
C PRO A 206 -6.10 -14.16 25.47
N VAL A 207 -7.32 -13.69 25.15
CA VAL A 207 -8.54 -14.49 25.00
C VAL A 207 -8.97 -14.43 23.54
N VAL A 208 -9.03 -15.57 22.87
CA VAL A 208 -9.37 -15.64 21.44
C VAL A 208 -10.88 -15.67 21.26
N VAL A 209 -11.38 -14.84 20.35
CA VAL A 209 -12.72 -14.96 19.76
C VAL A 209 -12.50 -15.40 18.31
N GLU A 210 -12.72 -16.66 18.02
CA GLU A 210 -12.45 -17.26 16.73
C GLU A 210 -13.70 -17.29 15.84
N ASP A 211 -13.54 -16.79 14.62
CA ASP A 211 -14.51 -16.89 13.54
C ASP A 211 -13.94 -17.66 12.37
N LYS A 212 -14.83 -18.21 11.55
CA LYS A 212 -14.41 -18.95 10.36
C LYS A 212 -13.74 -18.01 9.36
N TRP A 213 -12.65 -18.49 8.76
CA TRP A 213 -11.92 -17.72 7.76
C TRP A 213 -12.80 -17.45 6.53
N GLY A 214 -12.96 -16.16 6.21
CA GLY A 214 -13.88 -15.67 5.18
C GLY A 214 -15.22 -15.16 5.72
N GLU A 215 -15.43 -15.24 7.03
CA GLU A 215 -16.55 -14.62 7.72
C GLU A 215 -16.08 -13.41 8.55
N PRO A 216 -16.90 -12.36 8.72
CA PRO A 216 -16.54 -11.23 9.57
C PRO A 216 -16.52 -11.65 11.05
N VAL A 217 -15.90 -10.82 11.89
CA VAL A 217 -15.97 -10.99 13.34
C VAL A 217 -17.43 -10.94 13.80
N ASP A 218 -17.87 -11.97 14.52
CA ASP A 218 -19.21 -12.04 15.09
C ASP A 218 -19.34 -11.13 16.33
N PRO A 219 -20.15 -10.06 16.27
CA PRO A 219 -20.35 -9.14 17.39
C PRO A 219 -20.90 -9.81 18.66
N GLN A 220 -21.72 -10.86 18.51
CA GLN A 220 -22.29 -11.57 19.64
C GLN A 220 -21.23 -12.39 20.38
N LYS A 221 -20.32 -13.07 19.64
CA LYS A 221 -19.20 -13.80 20.24
C LYS A 221 -18.26 -12.85 21.01
N LEU A 222 -18.00 -11.65 20.45
CA LEU A 222 -17.21 -10.62 21.14
C LEU A 222 -17.90 -10.18 22.43
N GLU A 223 -19.20 -9.86 22.39
CA GLU A 223 -19.95 -9.44 23.58
C GLU A 223 -19.97 -10.53 24.65
N ASP A 224 -20.14 -11.79 24.27
CA ASP A 224 -20.14 -12.93 25.19
C ASP A 224 -18.77 -13.18 25.82
N ALA A 225 -17.68 -12.96 25.04
CA ALA A 225 -16.31 -13.03 25.56
C ALA A 225 -16.05 -11.91 26.59
N LEU A 226 -16.52 -10.70 26.33
CA LEU A 226 -16.39 -9.55 27.23
C LEU A 226 -17.20 -9.75 28.52
N LYS A 227 -18.42 -10.32 28.44
CA LYS A 227 -19.23 -10.66 29.62
C LYS A 227 -18.55 -11.68 30.55
N LYS A 228 -17.82 -12.65 29.95
CA LYS A 228 -17.04 -13.67 30.68
C LYS A 228 -15.72 -13.12 31.23
N ASN A 229 -15.17 -12.09 30.61
CA ASN A 229 -13.87 -11.50 30.93
C ASN A 229 -14.01 -10.00 31.25
N ARG A 230 -14.71 -9.69 32.33
CA ARG A 230 -15.03 -8.30 32.73
C ARG A 230 -13.82 -7.44 33.09
N ASP A 231 -12.67 -8.06 33.28
CA ASP A 231 -11.37 -7.46 33.56
C ASP A 231 -10.53 -7.25 32.28
N ALA A 232 -11.09 -7.56 31.12
CA ALA A 232 -10.41 -7.30 29.83
C ALA A 232 -10.12 -5.80 29.64
N LYS A 233 -8.87 -5.48 29.33
CA LYS A 233 -8.40 -4.10 29.12
C LYS A 233 -8.52 -3.66 27.67
N LEU A 234 -8.36 -4.60 26.75
CA LEU A 234 -8.22 -4.36 25.34
C LEU A 234 -9.03 -5.36 24.52
N VAL A 235 -9.56 -4.87 23.41
CA VAL A 235 -10.08 -5.68 22.29
C VAL A 235 -9.25 -5.35 21.07
N ALA A 236 -8.77 -6.36 20.35
CA ALA A 236 -8.04 -6.19 19.11
C ALA A 236 -8.73 -6.96 17.97
N PHE A 237 -8.88 -6.33 16.82
CA PHE A 237 -9.49 -6.96 15.64
C PHE A 237 -8.97 -6.35 14.33
N VAL A 238 -9.16 -7.10 13.25
CA VAL A 238 -8.83 -6.66 11.89
C VAL A 238 -10.10 -6.14 11.21
N HIS A 239 -10.09 -4.87 10.78
CA HIS A 239 -11.19 -4.27 10.01
C HIS A 239 -11.29 -4.89 8.61
N ALA A 240 -10.14 -5.09 7.95
CA ALA A 240 -10.05 -5.60 6.59
C ALA A 240 -9.01 -6.73 6.52
N GLU A 241 -9.46 -7.97 6.69
CA GLU A 241 -8.58 -9.15 6.77
C GLU A 241 -8.04 -9.55 5.39
N THR A 242 -6.80 -9.18 5.13
CA THR A 242 -6.14 -9.38 3.81
C THR A 242 -5.98 -10.85 3.44
N SER A 243 -5.90 -11.75 4.43
CA SER A 243 -5.73 -13.18 4.16
C SER A 243 -6.98 -13.85 3.61
N THR A 244 -8.15 -13.25 3.85
CA THR A 244 -9.46 -13.80 3.45
C THR A 244 -10.27 -12.89 2.53
N GLY A 245 -9.96 -11.59 2.48
CA GLY A 245 -10.75 -10.59 1.74
C GLY A 245 -12.07 -10.22 2.44
N CYS A 246 -12.16 -10.42 3.76
CA CYS A 246 -13.35 -10.17 4.55
C CYS A 246 -13.25 -8.84 5.30
N GLN A 247 -14.35 -8.11 5.40
CA GLN A 247 -14.48 -6.86 6.15
C GLN A 247 -15.36 -7.07 7.38
N SER A 248 -14.91 -6.63 8.55
CA SER A 248 -15.65 -6.64 9.82
C SER A 248 -16.20 -5.24 10.14
N ASP A 249 -17.30 -5.16 10.86
CA ASP A 249 -17.91 -3.89 11.28
C ASP A 249 -17.14 -3.25 12.46
N ALA A 250 -16.13 -2.45 12.11
CA ALA A 250 -15.28 -1.80 13.11
C ALA A 250 -16.05 -0.86 14.05
N LYS A 251 -17.10 -0.20 13.58
CA LYS A 251 -17.92 0.69 14.40
C LYS A 251 -18.65 -0.10 15.50
N LEU A 252 -19.36 -1.15 15.11
CA LEU A 252 -20.13 -1.98 16.05
C LEU A 252 -19.20 -2.69 17.06
N LEU A 253 -18.07 -3.26 16.59
CA LEU A 253 -17.12 -3.92 17.48
C LEU A 253 -16.50 -2.97 18.49
N THR A 254 -16.18 -1.74 18.09
CA THR A 254 -15.68 -0.69 18.99
C THR A 254 -16.73 -0.31 20.03
N GLN A 255 -17.98 -0.11 19.64
CA GLN A 255 -19.06 0.20 20.56
C GLN A 255 -19.27 -0.90 21.60
N ILE A 256 -19.20 -2.17 21.20
CA ILE A 256 -19.29 -3.30 22.13
C ILE A 256 -18.12 -3.29 23.11
N ALA A 257 -16.89 -3.08 22.65
CA ALA A 257 -15.71 -3.01 23.52
C ALA A 257 -15.84 -1.88 24.55
N HIS A 258 -16.23 -0.70 24.11
CA HIS A 258 -16.40 0.48 24.99
C HIS A 258 -17.51 0.30 26.05
N LYS A 259 -18.62 -0.35 25.68
CA LYS A 259 -19.70 -0.69 26.63
C LYS A 259 -19.19 -1.54 27.80
N HIS A 260 -18.13 -2.31 27.59
CA HIS A 260 -17.48 -3.12 28.62
C HIS A 260 -16.20 -2.48 29.21
N GLY A 261 -15.90 -1.21 28.84
CA GLY A 261 -14.77 -0.45 29.39
C GLY A 261 -13.40 -0.80 28.80
N ALA A 262 -13.34 -1.62 27.73
CA ALA A 262 -12.10 -1.97 27.05
C ALA A 262 -11.71 -0.93 26.00
N LEU A 263 -10.41 -0.66 25.83
CA LEU A 263 -9.87 0.08 24.70
C LEU A 263 -9.81 -0.83 23.46
N VAL A 264 -9.74 -0.23 22.26
CA VAL A 264 -9.65 -1.00 21.02
C VAL A 264 -8.35 -0.76 20.24
N ILE A 265 -7.82 -1.84 19.65
CA ILE A 265 -6.76 -1.81 18.64
C ILE A 265 -7.34 -2.31 17.32
N VAL A 266 -7.27 -1.49 16.28
CA VAL A 266 -7.83 -1.82 14.96
C VAL A 266 -6.73 -1.89 13.91
N ASP A 267 -6.70 -3.00 13.17
CA ASP A 267 -5.89 -3.13 11.96
C ASP A 267 -6.67 -2.55 10.76
N ALA A 268 -6.16 -1.46 10.20
CA ALA A 268 -6.68 -0.86 8.97
C ALA A 268 -5.65 -0.91 7.83
N VAL A 269 -4.75 -1.89 7.87
CA VAL A 269 -3.67 -2.01 6.86
C VAL A 269 -4.24 -2.05 5.45
N THR A 270 -5.27 -2.82 5.21
CA THR A 270 -5.84 -2.99 3.87
C THR A 270 -7.02 -2.06 3.58
N SER A 271 -7.65 -1.50 4.61
CA SER A 271 -8.82 -0.62 4.45
C SER A 271 -8.50 0.86 4.23
N LEU A 272 -7.44 1.38 4.88
CA LEU A 272 -7.16 2.82 4.89
C LEU A 272 -6.90 3.36 3.47
N GLY A 273 -7.73 4.30 3.04
CA GLY A 273 -7.70 4.90 1.71
C GLY A 273 -8.54 4.17 0.66
N GLY A 274 -8.85 2.89 0.83
CA GLY A 274 -9.61 2.09 -0.14
C GLY A 274 -11.07 1.85 0.22
N THR A 275 -11.41 1.91 1.51
CA THR A 275 -12.78 1.85 2.04
C THR A 275 -12.89 2.81 3.23
N PRO A 276 -14.10 3.20 3.67
CA PRO A 276 -14.25 4.12 4.81
C PRO A 276 -13.52 3.62 6.06
N VAL A 277 -12.71 4.51 6.64
CA VAL A 277 -12.10 4.38 7.98
C VAL A 277 -12.34 5.70 8.69
N LYS A 278 -13.24 5.72 9.66
CA LYS A 278 -13.74 6.94 10.30
C LYS A 278 -13.42 6.90 11.79
N VAL A 279 -12.18 7.21 12.14
CA VAL A 279 -11.64 7.02 13.49
C VAL A 279 -12.46 7.76 14.55
N ASP A 280 -12.76 9.04 14.33
CA ASP A 280 -13.55 9.82 15.31
C ASP A 280 -15.01 9.35 15.40
N GLU A 281 -15.66 9.10 14.23
CA GLU A 281 -17.06 8.63 14.20
C GLU A 281 -17.23 7.26 14.84
N TRP A 282 -16.22 6.40 14.71
CA TRP A 282 -16.23 5.04 15.25
C TRP A 282 -15.58 4.95 16.63
N GLU A 283 -15.09 6.08 17.15
CA GLU A 283 -14.46 6.20 18.47
C GLU A 283 -13.26 5.24 18.67
N ILE A 284 -12.49 4.99 17.59
CA ILE A 284 -11.36 4.05 17.65
C ILE A 284 -10.24 4.62 18.53
N ASP A 285 -9.73 3.82 19.47
CA ASP A 285 -8.68 4.24 20.40
C ASP A 285 -7.28 4.16 19.80
N ALA A 286 -6.93 3.03 19.20
CA ALA A 286 -5.64 2.82 18.53
C ALA A 286 -5.87 2.16 17.17
N ILE A 287 -5.23 2.70 16.14
CA ILE A 287 -5.34 2.18 14.78
C ILE A 287 -3.99 2.28 14.08
N TYR A 288 -3.70 1.29 13.26
CA TYR A 288 -2.51 1.29 12.41
C TYR A 288 -2.84 0.86 10.98
N SER A 289 -1.95 1.28 10.06
CA SER A 289 -2.03 0.92 8.66
C SER A 289 -0.63 0.70 8.07
N ALA A 290 -0.53 0.60 6.75
CA ALA A 290 0.73 0.42 6.03
C ALA A 290 0.74 1.22 4.72
N SER A 291 1.90 1.80 4.40
CA SER A 291 2.06 2.68 3.25
C SER A 291 1.88 1.98 1.90
N GLN A 292 2.20 0.69 1.79
CA GLN A 292 2.24 -0.08 0.53
C GLN A 292 0.89 -0.70 0.11
N LYS A 293 -0.21 -0.35 0.77
CA LYS A 293 -1.57 -0.79 0.44
C LYS A 293 -2.31 0.30 -0.34
N CYS A 294 -3.53 0.63 0.05
CA CYS A 294 -4.32 1.62 -0.69
C CYS A 294 -3.74 3.05 -0.66
N LEU A 295 -2.76 3.33 0.19
CA LEU A 295 -2.01 4.60 0.15
C LEU A 295 -1.03 4.68 -1.02
N SER A 296 -0.72 3.57 -1.71
CA SER A 296 0.11 3.52 -2.92
C SER A 296 1.50 4.14 -2.79
N CYS A 297 2.10 3.97 -1.62
CA CYS A 297 3.49 4.35 -1.34
C CYS A 297 4.38 3.11 -1.25
N THR A 298 5.69 3.31 -1.21
CA THR A 298 6.64 2.21 -0.94
C THR A 298 6.43 1.58 0.43
N PRO A 299 6.72 0.28 0.60
CA PRO A 299 6.78 -0.33 1.92
C PRO A 299 7.80 0.36 2.82
N GLY A 300 7.58 0.32 4.13
CA GLY A 300 8.55 0.81 5.12
C GLY A 300 8.04 1.89 6.06
N LEU A 301 6.77 2.30 5.92
CA LEU A 301 6.12 3.22 6.84
C LEU A 301 4.78 2.63 7.33
N SER A 302 4.49 2.83 8.61
CA SER A 302 3.22 2.44 9.22
C SER A 302 2.51 3.67 9.80
N PRO A 303 1.52 4.24 9.11
CA PRO A 303 0.65 5.26 9.68
C PRO A 303 -0.09 4.73 10.91
N VAL A 304 -0.15 5.54 11.98
CA VAL A 304 -0.87 5.23 13.21
C VAL A 304 -1.67 6.42 13.68
N SER A 305 -2.73 6.17 14.45
CA SER A 305 -3.47 7.21 15.17
C SER A 305 -3.92 6.70 16.54
N PHE A 306 -3.83 7.57 17.55
CA PHE A 306 -4.17 7.24 18.94
C PHE A 306 -5.08 8.30 19.54
N SER A 307 -6.13 7.85 20.23
CA SER A 307 -7.04 8.70 20.98
C SER A 307 -6.39 9.25 22.24
N GLU A 308 -7.00 10.28 22.83
CA GLU A 308 -6.59 10.82 24.13
C GLU A 308 -6.69 9.76 25.23
N ARG A 309 -7.67 8.87 25.17
CA ARG A 309 -7.82 7.72 26.11
C ARG A 309 -6.58 6.82 26.10
N VAL A 310 -6.00 6.58 24.93
CA VAL A 310 -4.74 5.82 24.81
C VAL A 310 -3.58 6.58 25.45
N VAL A 311 -3.45 7.87 25.18
CA VAL A 311 -2.38 8.69 25.77
C VAL A 311 -2.48 8.67 27.31
N GLU A 312 -3.68 8.80 27.86
CA GLU A 312 -3.91 8.69 29.31
C GLU A 312 -3.59 7.29 29.85
N HIS A 313 -3.98 6.24 29.12
CA HIS A 313 -3.69 4.85 29.50
C HIS A 313 -2.15 4.65 29.60
N VAL A 314 -1.40 5.05 28.56
CA VAL A 314 0.06 4.92 28.55
C VAL A 314 0.73 5.73 29.65
N LYS A 315 0.27 6.95 29.94
CA LYS A 315 0.78 7.78 31.05
C LYS A 315 0.54 7.16 32.43
N LYS A 316 -0.54 6.40 32.60
CA LYS A 316 -0.88 5.73 33.87
C LYS A 316 -0.14 4.39 34.07
N ARG A 317 0.56 3.89 33.04
CA ARG A 317 1.36 2.64 33.18
C ARG A 317 2.43 2.80 34.22
N LYS A 318 2.50 1.81 35.14
CA LYS A 318 3.55 1.74 36.16
C LYS A 318 4.81 1.05 35.65
N ASP A 319 4.61 0.10 34.73
CA ASP A 319 5.68 -0.68 34.13
C ASP A 319 6.33 0.08 32.97
N LYS A 320 7.65 0.05 32.93
CA LYS A 320 8.41 0.61 31.82
C LYS A 320 8.11 -0.18 30.55
N ILE A 321 7.83 0.53 29.45
CA ILE A 321 7.71 -0.09 28.14
C ILE A 321 9.04 -0.75 27.78
N HIS A 322 9.00 -2.05 27.46
CA HIS A 322 10.21 -2.87 27.29
C HIS A 322 11.02 -2.56 26.02
N SER A 323 10.40 -1.90 25.03
CA SER A 323 11.07 -1.51 23.79
C SER A 323 11.38 -0.02 23.83
N TRP A 324 12.66 0.35 23.85
CA TRP A 324 13.07 1.76 23.77
C TRP A 324 12.60 2.42 22.47
N PHE A 325 12.77 1.73 21.33
CA PHE A 325 12.41 2.29 20.02
C PHE A 325 10.91 2.49 19.84
N MET A 326 10.10 1.61 20.44
CA MET A 326 8.64 1.65 20.33
C MET A 326 7.96 2.36 21.53
N ASP A 327 8.71 2.94 22.45
CA ASP A 327 8.11 3.67 23.58
C ASP A 327 7.44 4.95 23.09
N MET A 328 6.10 5.00 23.22
CA MET A 328 5.28 6.15 22.81
C MET A 328 5.73 7.44 23.51
N ASN A 329 6.12 7.37 24.78
CA ASN A 329 6.55 8.53 25.53
C ASN A 329 7.81 9.19 24.95
N LEU A 330 8.73 8.38 24.39
CA LEU A 330 9.93 8.86 23.73
C LEU A 330 9.63 9.42 22.32
N LEU A 331 8.75 8.76 21.58
CA LEU A 331 8.34 9.19 20.24
C LEU A 331 7.50 10.48 20.23
N LEU A 332 6.75 10.74 21.29
CA LEU A 332 5.97 11.97 21.43
C LEU A 332 6.85 13.24 21.30
N GLY A 333 8.04 13.23 21.89
CA GLY A 333 8.98 14.36 21.77
C GLY A 333 9.51 14.56 20.35
N TYR A 334 9.61 13.48 19.56
CA TYR A 334 10.08 13.53 18.17
C TYR A 334 9.00 14.03 17.19
N TRP A 335 7.73 13.69 17.41
CA TRP A 335 6.61 14.12 16.58
C TRP A 335 5.88 15.37 17.13
N ASN A 336 6.38 16.00 18.17
CA ASN A 336 5.80 17.22 18.73
C ASN A 336 6.08 18.44 17.84
N ALA A 337 5.13 19.36 17.74
CA ALA A 337 5.23 20.59 16.97
C ALA A 337 6.21 21.65 17.57
N GLY A 338 6.63 21.45 18.84
CA GLY A 338 7.59 22.33 19.52
C GLY A 338 9.05 21.97 19.30
N ALA A 339 9.88 22.18 20.32
CA ALA A 339 11.27 21.74 20.29
C ALA A 339 11.34 20.21 20.18
N ARG A 340 11.71 19.72 19.00
CA ARG A 340 11.81 18.29 18.71
C ARG A 340 13.03 17.69 19.36
N THR A 341 12.86 16.58 20.04
CA THR A 341 13.95 15.78 20.56
C THR A 341 14.33 14.71 19.54
N TYR A 342 15.63 14.46 19.37
CA TYR A 342 16.10 13.35 18.54
C TYR A 342 15.69 12.00 19.14
N HIS A 343 15.05 11.16 18.35
CA HIS A 343 14.75 9.78 18.71
C HIS A 343 15.47 8.81 17.77
N HIS A 344 15.31 8.96 16.46
CA HIS A 344 15.98 8.14 15.45
C HIS A 344 16.10 8.94 14.14
N THR A 345 16.96 8.48 13.25
CA THR A 345 17.07 9.06 11.90
C THR A 345 15.87 8.62 11.08
N ALA A 346 15.03 9.58 10.71
CA ALA A 346 13.85 9.32 9.88
C ALA A 346 14.25 8.84 8.48
N PRO A 347 13.48 7.95 7.86
CA PRO A 347 13.65 7.56 6.46
C PRO A 347 13.13 8.67 5.53
N THR A 348 13.92 9.75 5.36
CA THR A 348 13.50 11.02 4.75
C THR A 348 12.80 10.83 3.41
N ASN A 349 13.43 10.15 2.46
CA ASN A 349 12.87 9.94 1.12
C ASN A 349 11.59 9.07 1.12
N SER A 350 11.46 8.13 2.06
CA SER A 350 10.21 7.38 2.23
C SER A 350 9.09 8.27 2.77
N LEU A 351 9.41 9.24 3.64
CA LEU A 351 8.44 10.22 4.15
C LEU A 351 8.03 11.20 3.05
N PHE A 352 8.95 11.63 2.17
CA PHE A 352 8.61 12.41 0.97
C PHE A 352 7.63 11.65 0.09
N ALA A 353 7.90 10.37 -0.15
CA ALA A 353 7.02 9.50 -0.93
C ALA A 353 5.63 9.36 -0.31
N LEU A 354 5.55 9.18 1.01
CA LEU A 354 4.26 9.08 1.71
C LEU A 354 3.49 10.40 1.66
N HIS A 355 4.17 11.53 1.82
CA HIS A 355 3.57 12.85 1.68
C HIS A 355 2.91 13.02 0.31
N GLU A 356 3.64 12.73 -0.77
CA GLU A 356 3.14 12.80 -2.15
C GLU A 356 1.96 11.83 -2.40
N ALA A 357 2.06 10.60 -1.88
CA ALA A 357 0.99 9.61 -1.99
C ALA A 357 -0.31 10.06 -1.31
N LEU A 358 -0.19 10.71 -0.14
CA LEU A 358 -1.33 11.28 0.57
C LEU A 358 -1.90 12.53 -0.10
N LEU A 359 -1.06 13.34 -0.75
CA LEU A 359 -1.52 14.47 -1.58
C LEU A 359 -2.36 13.97 -2.75
N LEU A 360 -1.91 12.94 -3.48
CA LEU A 360 -2.68 12.31 -4.55
C LEU A 360 -4.04 11.80 -4.07
N LEU A 361 -4.07 11.14 -2.91
CA LEU A 361 -5.32 10.66 -2.32
C LEU A 361 -6.23 11.82 -1.90
N ARG A 362 -5.68 12.93 -1.41
CA ARG A 362 -6.44 14.15 -1.09
C ARG A 362 -6.97 14.83 -2.35
N GLU A 363 -6.18 14.89 -3.43
CA GLU A 363 -6.58 15.43 -4.74
C GLU A 363 -7.74 14.62 -5.34
N GLU A 364 -7.68 13.29 -5.25
CA GLU A 364 -8.78 12.41 -5.65
C GLU A 364 -10.01 12.59 -4.76
N GLY A 365 -9.81 12.75 -3.45
CA GLY A 365 -10.84 12.73 -2.42
C GLY A 365 -11.19 11.32 -1.95
N LEU A 366 -11.38 11.15 -0.64
CA LEU A 366 -11.60 9.83 -0.03
C LEU A 366 -12.83 9.11 -0.58
N GLU A 367 -13.96 9.82 -0.73
CA GLU A 367 -15.19 9.23 -1.25
C GLU A 367 -15.03 8.74 -2.70
N ASN A 368 -14.26 9.48 -3.51
CA ASN A 368 -13.96 9.08 -4.88
C ASN A 368 -13.04 7.86 -4.91
N SER A 369 -12.04 7.81 -4.03
CA SER A 369 -11.17 6.64 -3.87
C SER A 369 -11.98 5.40 -3.47
N TRP A 370 -12.85 5.49 -2.47
CA TRP A 370 -13.72 4.38 -2.08
C TRP A 370 -14.66 3.94 -3.20
N ALA A 371 -15.27 4.89 -3.91
CA ALA A 371 -16.13 4.61 -5.06
C ALA A 371 -15.34 3.93 -6.21
N ARG A 372 -14.09 4.36 -6.45
CA ARG A 372 -13.19 3.75 -7.44
C ARG A 372 -12.87 2.30 -7.09
N HIS A 373 -12.48 2.02 -5.84
CA HIS A 373 -12.20 0.67 -5.39
C HIS A 373 -13.44 -0.23 -5.52
N SER A 374 -14.60 0.23 -5.09
CA SER A 374 -15.87 -0.50 -5.26
C SER A 374 -16.20 -0.77 -6.72
N ARG A 375 -16.04 0.24 -7.59
CA ARG A 375 -16.31 0.13 -9.02
C ARG A 375 -15.47 -0.95 -9.69
N HIS A 376 -14.16 -0.96 -9.43
CA HIS A 376 -13.27 -1.95 -10.04
C HIS A 376 -13.44 -3.35 -9.42
N HIS A 377 -13.77 -3.43 -8.12
CA HIS A 377 -14.18 -4.68 -7.50
C HIS A 377 -15.39 -5.30 -8.19
N PHE A 378 -16.47 -4.55 -8.40
CA PHE A 378 -17.66 -5.06 -9.07
C PHE A 378 -17.40 -5.51 -10.51
N ALA A 379 -16.54 -4.79 -11.23
CA ALA A 379 -16.16 -5.19 -12.59
C ALA A 379 -15.31 -6.47 -12.59
N LEU A 380 -14.30 -6.57 -11.73
CA LEU A 380 -13.49 -7.78 -11.59
C LEU A 380 -14.35 -8.96 -11.15
N LYS A 381 -15.25 -8.75 -10.17
CA LYS A 381 -16.20 -9.78 -9.69
C LYS A 381 -17.07 -10.31 -10.82
N ALA A 382 -17.71 -9.41 -11.59
CA ALA A 382 -18.57 -9.81 -12.70
C ALA A 382 -17.82 -10.65 -13.75
N GLY A 383 -16.59 -10.26 -14.10
CA GLY A 383 -15.77 -11.03 -15.02
C GLY A 383 -15.35 -12.39 -14.47
N LEU A 384 -14.93 -12.47 -13.21
CA LEU A 384 -14.55 -13.72 -12.57
C LEU A 384 -15.76 -14.68 -12.43
N GLU A 385 -16.93 -14.18 -12.06
CA GLU A 385 -18.16 -14.96 -11.97
C GLU A 385 -18.62 -15.46 -13.35
N ALA A 386 -18.44 -14.67 -14.42
CA ALA A 386 -18.70 -15.12 -15.78
C ALA A 386 -17.77 -16.27 -16.23
N MET A 387 -16.57 -16.36 -15.67
CA MET A 387 -15.67 -17.51 -15.81
C MET A 387 -16.06 -18.71 -14.91
N GLY A 388 -17.13 -18.62 -14.13
CA GLY A 388 -17.54 -19.66 -13.18
C GLY A 388 -16.77 -19.65 -11.86
N MET A 389 -15.98 -18.62 -11.58
CA MET A 389 -15.22 -18.50 -10.32
C MET A 389 -16.14 -18.17 -9.15
N LYS A 390 -15.79 -18.67 -7.97
CA LYS A 390 -16.53 -18.43 -6.73
C LYS A 390 -15.68 -17.69 -5.72
N PHE A 391 -16.27 -16.70 -5.08
CA PHE A 391 -15.63 -15.96 -3.99
C PHE A 391 -15.70 -16.74 -2.68
N LEU A 392 -14.65 -16.63 -1.87
CA LEU A 392 -14.58 -17.20 -0.52
C LEU A 392 -15.57 -16.51 0.43
N VAL A 393 -15.69 -15.18 0.31
CA VAL A 393 -16.44 -14.31 1.23
C VAL A 393 -17.83 -14.02 0.65
N ALA A 394 -18.85 -14.02 1.50
CA ALA A 394 -20.21 -13.63 1.12
C ALA A 394 -20.24 -12.18 0.62
N GLU A 395 -21.05 -11.87 -0.39
CA GLU A 395 -21.06 -10.60 -1.11
C GLU A 395 -21.13 -9.38 -0.18
N LYS A 396 -21.97 -9.44 0.85
CA LYS A 396 -22.15 -8.33 1.83
C LYS A 396 -20.93 -8.03 2.68
N ASP A 397 -20.00 -8.99 2.82
CA ASP A 397 -18.82 -8.93 3.67
C ASP A 397 -17.52 -8.85 2.86
N GLN A 398 -17.62 -8.78 1.51
CA GLN A 398 -16.46 -8.68 0.61
C GLN A 398 -15.76 -7.34 0.75
N LEU A 399 -14.43 -7.41 0.80
CA LEU A 399 -13.56 -6.25 0.81
C LEU A 399 -13.21 -5.85 -0.63
N PRO A 400 -13.58 -4.64 -1.11
CA PRO A 400 -13.31 -4.24 -2.50
C PRO A 400 -11.83 -4.31 -2.90
N GLN A 401 -10.93 -4.00 -1.99
CA GLN A 401 -9.49 -3.98 -2.24
C GLN A 401 -8.84 -5.36 -2.31
N MET A 402 -9.52 -6.42 -1.81
CA MET A 402 -8.94 -7.76 -1.72
C MET A 402 -9.98 -8.83 -2.03
N ASN A 403 -9.82 -9.46 -3.17
CA ASN A 403 -10.76 -10.43 -3.71
C ASN A 403 -10.20 -11.85 -3.55
N ALA A 404 -10.70 -12.60 -2.60
CA ALA A 404 -10.34 -14.00 -2.39
C ALA A 404 -11.26 -14.92 -3.20
N VAL A 405 -10.69 -15.63 -4.16
CA VAL A 405 -11.42 -16.46 -5.13
C VAL A 405 -10.97 -17.91 -4.96
N LEU A 406 -11.94 -18.81 -4.87
CA LEU A 406 -11.68 -20.24 -4.74
C LEU A 406 -11.03 -20.78 -6.02
N CYS A 407 -9.93 -21.51 -5.85
CA CYS A 407 -9.29 -22.20 -6.94
C CYS A 407 -10.23 -23.34 -7.42
N PRO A 408 -10.51 -23.46 -8.74
CA PRO A 408 -11.30 -24.56 -9.25
C PRO A 408 -10.67 -25.92 -8.96
N GLU A 409 -11.51 -26.92 -8.79
CA GLU A 409 -11.05 -28.29 -8.52
C GLU A 409 -10.18 -28.80 -9.68
N GLY A 410 -9.08 -29.47 -9.35
CA GLY A 410 -8.11 -29.99 -10.31
C GLY A 410 -7.13 -28.99 -10.90
N VAL A 411 -7.23 -27.70 -10.57
CA VAL A 411 -6.30 -26.65 -11.02
C VAL A 411 -5.16 -26.50 -10.04
N ASP A 412 -3.91 -26.52 -10.55
CA ASP A 412 -2.72 -26.19 -9.77
C ASP A 412 -2.64 -24.69 -9.54
N GLU A 413 -3.01 -24.27 -8.32
CA GLU A 413 -3.02 -22.88 -7.87
C GLU A 413 -1.66 -22.18 -8.08
N ALA A 414 -0.57 -22.85 -7.73
CA ALA A 414 0.77 -22.27 -7.80
C ALA A 414 1.25 -22.13 -9.25
N LYS A 415 0.92 -23.07 -10.11
CA LYS A 415 1.25 -23.02 -11.53
C LYS A 415 0.53 -21.86 -12.22
N VAL A 416 -0.76 -21.63 -11.94
CA VAL A 416 -1.50 -20.47 -12.47
C VAL A 416 -0.80 -19.15 -12.10
N ARG A 417 -0.48 -18.97 -10.83
CA ARG A 417 0.22 -17.73 -10.38
C ARG A 417 1.60 -17.58 -11.04
N SER A 418 2.34 -18.66 -11.14
CA SER A 418 3.67 -18.63 -11.77
C SER A 418 3.57 -18.27 -13.25
N THR A 419 2.60 -18.83 -13.99
CA THR A 419 2.39 -18.53 -15.41
C THR A 419 1.93 -17.10 -15.62
N LEU A 420 0.98 -16.60 -14.79
CA LEU A 420 0.57 -15.19 -14.83
C LEU A 420 1.77 -14.25 -14.63
N LEU A 421 2.66 -14.56 -13.69
CA LEU A 421 3.84 -13.75 -13.43
C LEU A 421 4.88 -13.81 -14.55
N THR A 422 5.16 -15.00 -15.09
CA THR A 422 6.25 -15.20 -16.07
C THR A 422 5.86 -14.78 -17.48
N GLU A 423 4.63 -15.02 -17.90
CA GLU A 423 4.18 -14.79 -19.28
C GLU A 423 3.46 -13.43 -19.45
N PHE A 424 2.70 -13.02 -18.42
CA PHE A 424 1.91 -11.78 -18.48
C PHE A 424 2.46 -10.65 -17.59
N GLY A 425 3.50 -10.92 -16.79
CA GLY A 425 4.02 -9.95 -15.85
C GLY A 425 3.03 -9.58 -14.74
N LEU A 426 1.98 -10.38 -14.55
CA LEU A 426 0.90 -10.14 -13.61
C LEU A 426 1.14 -10.91 -12.30
N GLU A 427 1.26 -10.18 -11.19
CA GLU A 427 1.42 -10.76 -9.85
C GLU A 427 0.08 -10.79 -9.12
N ILE A 428 -0.36 -11.99 -8.70
CA ILE A 428 -1.49 -12.21 -7.80
C ILE A 428 -1.04 -12.99 -6.56
N GLY A 429 -1.85 -12.95 -5.49
CA GLY A 429 -1.49 -13.56 -4.21
C GLY A 429 -1.95 -15.00 -4.04
N ALA A 430 -1.16 -15.80 -3.32
CA ALA A 430 -1.56 -17.12 -2.83
C ALA A 430 -2.45 -17.02 -1.59
N GLY A 431 -3.21 -18.08 -1.27
CA GLY A 431 -3.83 -18.25 0.04
C GLY A 431 -2.79 -18.40 1.15
N LEU A 432 -3.19 -18.08 2.38
CA LEU A 432 -2.35 -18.22 3.60
C LEU A 432 -3.01 -19.20 4.58
N GLY A 433 -2.21 -19.77 5.47
CA GLY A 433 -2.69 -20.70 6.50
C GLY A 433 -3.53 -21.84 5.90
N PRO A 434 -4.74 -22.08 6.42
CA PRO A 434 -5.63 -23.15 5.94
C PRO A 434 -6.16 -22.91 4.51
N LEU A 435 -5.98 -21.72 3.95
CA LEU A 435 -6.40 -21.38 2.59
C LEU A 435 -5.26 -21.53 1.56
N LYS A 436 -4.05 -21.93 1.97
CA LYS A 436 -2.92 -22.17 1.07
C LYS A 436 -3.27 -23.24 0.03
N GLY A 437 -3.04 -22.93 -1.25
CA GLY A 437 -3.37 -23.82 -2.37
C GLY A 437 -4.86 -23.91 -2.71
N ARG A 438 -5.73 -23.18 -1.99
CA ARG A 438 -7.19 -23.26 -2.16
C ARG A 438 -7.81 -21.99 -2.74
N ILE A 439 -7.13 -20.88 -2.67
CA ILE A 439 -7.60 -19.58 -3.16
C ILE A 439 -6.49 -18.81 -3.87
N TRP A 440 -6.91 -17.97 -4.81
CA TRP A 440 -6.14 -16.82 -5.27
C TRP A 440 -6.62 -15.56 -4.59
N ARG A 441 -5.72 -14.59 -4.41
CA ARG A 441 -6.06 -13.27 -3.88
C ARG A 441 -5.71 -12.20 -4.91
N PHE A 442 -6.76 -11.55 -5.43
CA PHE A 442 -6.64 -10.45 -6.38
C PHE A 442 -6.76 -9.12 -5.64
N GLY A 443 -5.68 -8.34 -5.63
CA GLY A 443 -5.63 -7.03 -5.00
C GLY A 443 -6.01 -5.93 -5.99
N LEU A 444 -6.94 -5.08 -5.57
CA LEU A 444 -7.31 -3.84 -6.24
C LEU A 444 -7.06 -2.68 -5.26
N MET A 445 -5.78 -2.34 -5.04
CA MET A 445 -5.38 -1.37 -4.01
C MET A 445 -4.76 -0.13 -4.63
N GLY A 446 -5.21 1.04 -4.19
CA GLY A 446 -4.61 2.32 -4.53
C GLY A 446 -4.40 2.50 -6.04
N TYR A 447 -3.17 2.75 -6.47
CA TYR A 447 -2.85 2.98 -7.88
C TYR A 447 -2.98 1.75 -8.78
N SER A 448 -2.88 0.53 -8.24
CA SER A 448 -3.19 -0.70 -9.01
C SER A 448 -4.70 -0.88 -9.28
N CYS A 449 -5.57 -0.13 -8.59
CA CYS A 449 -7.01 -0.21 -8.76
C CYS A 449 -7.45 0.62 -9.97
N ARG A 450 -7.25 0.05 -11.19
CA ARG A 450 -7.50 0.70 -12.50
C ARG A 450 -8.23 -0.27 -13.44
N PRO A 451 -9.00 0.26 -14.43
CA PRO A 451 -9.75 -0.59 -15.36
C PRO A 451 -8.85 -1.45 -16.24
N ASP A 452 -7.71 -0.92 -16.69
CA ASP A 452 -6.72 -1.66 -17.50
C ASP A 452 -6.16 -2.88 -16.76
N ASN A 453 -5.88 -2.77 -15.45
CA ASN A 453 -5.43 -3.89 -14.64
C ASN A 453 -6.54 -4.95 -14.46
N VAL A 454 -7.80 -4.53 -14.32
CA VAL A 454 -8.94 -5.47 -14.27
C VAL A 454 -9.05 -6.25 -15.58
N MET A 455 -8.99 -5.57 -16.72
CA MET A 455 -9.09 -6.21 -18.03
C MET A 455 -7.89 -7.14 -18.30
N LEU A 456 -6.67 -6.68 -18.01
CA LEU A 456 -5.48 -7.53 -18.10
C LEU A 456 -5.62 -8.80 -17.24
N CYS A 457 -6.10 -8.65 -16.01
CA CYS A 457 -6.27 -9.77 -15.09
C CYS A 457 -7.25 -10.80 -15.63
N LEU A 458 -8.41 -10.38 -16.13
CA LEU A 458 -9.44 -11.29 -16.68
C LEU A 458 -8.93 -11.99 -17.93
N SER A 459 -8.33 -11.25 -18.87
CA SER A 459 -7.79 -11.79 -20.10
C SER A 459 -6.65 -12.80 -19.86
N ALA A 460 -5.66 -12.42 -19.03
CA ALA A 460 -4.54 -13.29 -18.70
C ALA A 460 -4.96 -14.53 -17.92
N LEU A 461 -5.79 -14.38 -16.90
CA LEU A 461 -6.29 -15.53 -16.12
C LEU A 461 -7.07 -16.50 -17.01
N GLY A 462 -7.96 -15.99 -17.86
CA GLY A 462 -8.73 -16.83 -18.77
C GLY A 462 -7.86 -17.56 -19.78
N SER A 463 -6.82 -16.91 -20.33
CA SER A 463 -5.83 -17.58 -21.20
C SER A 463 -5.14 -18.73 -20.48
N VAL A 464 -4.60 -18.47 -19.29
CA VAL A 464 -3.88 -19.48 -18.49
C VAL A 464 -4.79 -20.68 -18.12
N LEU A 465 -6.04 -20.42 -17.77
CA LEU A 465 -6.99 -21.49 -17.43
C LEU A 465 -7.34 -22.34 -18.66
N ASN A 466 -7.53 -21.72 -19.83
CA ASN A 466 -7.76 -22.45 -21.08
C ASN A 466 -6.57 -23.34 -21.44
N ASP A 467 -5.34 -22.86 -21.29
CA ASP A 467 -4.10 -23.63 -21.54
C ASP A 467 -3.95 -24.82 -20.56
N MET A 468 -4.60 -24.73 -19.39
CA MET A 468 -4.67 -25.81 -18.39
C MET A 468 -5.90 -26.72 -18.55
N ALA A 469 -6.54 -26.70 -19.70
CA ALA A 469 -7.71 -27.48 -20.02
C ALA A 469 -8.95 -27.25 -19.12
N LEU A 470 -9.02 -26.06 -18.49
CA LEU A 470 -10.23 -25.57 -17.85
C LEU A 470 -10.89 -24.56 -18.79
N PRO A 471 -11.88 -24.95 -19.61
CA PRO A 471 -12.45 -24.09 -20.63
C PRO A 471 -13.24 -22.94 -19.98
N VAL A 472 -12.77 -21.72 -20.17
CA VAL A 472 -13.44 -20.48 -19.76
C VAL A 472 -13.60 -19.55 -20.97
N HIS A 473 -14.71 -18.81 -21.02
CA HIS A 473 -14.98 -17.86 -22.10
C HIS A 473 -14.47 -16.47 -21.70
N VAL A 474 -13.27 -16.10 -22.18
CA VAL A 474 -12.63 -14.80 -21.87
C VAL A 474 -13.51 -13.64 -22.35
N GLY A 475 -14.08 -13.73 -23.55
CA GLY A 475 -14.96 -12.68 -24.10
C GLY A 475 -16.20 -12.41 -23.23
N ASP A 476 -16.78 -13.43 -22.63
CA ASP A 476 -17.91 -13.27 -21.70
C ASP A 476 -17.50 -12.59 -20.42
N ALA A 477 -16.30 -12.89 -19.89
CA ALA A 477 -15.74 -12.24 -18.72
C ALA A 477 -15.48 -10.75 -18.95
N GLU A 478 -14.88 -10.42 -20.09
CA GLU A 478 -14.64 -9.02 -20.49
C GLU A 478 -15.94 -8.27 -20.70
N ALA A 479 -16.92 -8.88 -21.39
CA ALA A 479 -18.24 -8.29 -21.59
C ALA A 479 -18.98 -8.06 -20.26
N ALA A 480 -18.91 -9.01 -19.33
CA ALA A 480 -19.49 -8.86 -17.99
C ALA A 480 -18.84 -7.71 -17.20
N ALA A 481 -17.53 -7.58 -17.24
CA ALA A 481 -16.80 -6.48 -16.61
C ALA A 481 -17.19 -5.13 -17.21
N HIS A 482 -17.25 -5.02 -18.55
CA HIS A 482 -17.72 -3.79 -19.23
C HIS A 482 -19.18 -3.47 -18.90
N GLY A 483 -20.05 -4.47 -18.82
CA GLY A 483 -21.44 -4.31 -18.38
C GLY A 483 -21.54 -3.77 -16.95
N ALA A 484 -20.72 -4.26 -16.04
CA ALA A 484 -20.63 -3.76 -14.67
C ALA A 484 -20.17 -2.30 -14.62
N TYR A 485 -19.15 -1.91 -15.39
CA TYR A 485 -18.72 -0.50 -15.51
C TYR A 485 -19.85 0.41 -16.02
N ALA A 486 -20.58 0.00 -17.07
CA ALA A 486 -21.69 0.77 -17.62
C ALA A 486 -22.81 1.00 -16.60
N GLN A 487 -23.18 -0.04 -15.83
CA GLN A 487 -24.18 0.06 -14.77
C GLN A 487 -23.77 1.02 -13.64
N MET A 488 -22.50 1.01 -13.25
CA MET A 488 -21.99 1.91 -12.20
C MET A 488 -21.96 3.36 -12.67
N HIS A 489 -21.62 3.64 -13.93
CA HIS A 489 -21.71 4.99 -14.50
C HIS A 489 -23.13 5.55 -14.43
N VAL A 490 -24.16 4.76 -14.73
CA VAL A 490 -25.56 5.17 -14.63
C VAL A 490 -25.95 5.49 -13.19
N LYS A 491 -25.56 4.65 -12.21
CA LYS A 491 -25.82 4.91 -10.78
C LYS A 491 -25.14 6.18 -10.28
N ASP A 492 -23.90 6.42 -10.66
CA ASP A 492 -23.14 7.63 -10.28
C ASP A 492 -23.77 8.90 -10.88
N ALA A 493 -24.22 8.86 -12.13
CA ALA A 493 -24.93 9.96 -12.77
C ALA A 493 -26.27 10.27 -12.08
N GLN A 494 -27.03 9.25 -11.68
CA GLN A 494 -28.27 9.41 -10.93
C GLN A 494 -28.03 9.98 -9.52
N ARG A 495 -26.96 9.55 -8.83
CA ARG A 495 -26.58 10.06 -7.51
C ARG A 495 -26.21 11.55 -7.57
N LYS A 496 -25.43 11.96 -8.59
CA LYS A 496 -25.08 13.36 -8.81
C LYS A 496 -26.31 14.23 -9.08
N LYS A 497 -27.28 13.73 -9.88
CA LYS A 497 -28.55 14.44 -10.14
C LYS A 497 -29.46 14.58 -8.92
N ARG A 498 -29.36 13.70 -7.93
CA ARG A 498 -30.13 13.78 -6.67
C ARG A 498 -29.47 14.69 -5.62
N ALA A 499 -28.17 14.95 -5.77
CA ALA A 499 -27.38 15.79 -4.86
C ALA A 499 -27.28 17.25 -5.33
N ALA A 500 -27.61 17.54 -6.60
CA ALA A 500 -27.76 18.87 -7.18
C ALA A 500 -29.22 19.35 -7.11
#